data_72e380e8219c75b61d0edfbedf2e5ad9
#
_entry.id   72e380e8219c75b61d0edfbedf2e5ad9
#
_cell.length_a   1.000
_cell.length_b   1.000
_cell.length_c   1.000
_cell.angle_alpha   90.00
_cell.angle_beta   90.00
_cell.angle_gamma   90.00
#
_symmetry.space_group_name_H-M   'P 1'
#
loop_
_entity.id
_entity.type
_entity.pdbx_description
1 polymer ?
#
loop_
_entity_poly.entity_id
_entity_poly.type
_entity_poly.pdbx_seq_one_letter_code
_entity_poly.pdbx_strand_id
1 'polypeptide(L)'
;FVGLAAALIATASFAGRGSDGNVSIIYWQAPSILNPYLSGGTKDIESSSMIIEPLARYNETGALVPFLAEEIPTVANGGVSADLKSITWKLKSGLKWSDGSAVTSADVKFTGEYCMDPDGGCAQLEKFDGVTDIATPDVRTIVVSFSASKPNPYGPFVGGQTPILQKKQFANCMGAKAPNCTAENFGPIGTGPFVV
;
A
#
# COMPACT_ATOMS: atom_id res chain seq x y z
N PHE A 1 -31.70 53.90 29.72
CA PHE A 1 -31.59 52.76 28.78
C PHE A 1 -30.27 52.05 29.07
N VAL A 2 -30.33 50.90 29.71
CA VAL A 2 -29.18 50.03 29.95
C VAL A 2 -29.17 49.00 28.84
N GLY A 3 -28.19 49.10 27.95
CA GLY A 3 -27.96 48.16 26.85
C GLY A 3 -27.29 46.90 27.37
N LEU A 4 -28.00 45.77 27.30
CA LEU A 4 -27.49 44.45 27.63
C LEU A 4 -26.66 43.97 26.44
N ALA A 5 -25.32 43.97 26.54
CA ALA A 5 -24.44 43.36 25.55
C ALA A 5 -24.40 41.83 25.79
N ALA A 6 -25.06 41.06 24.92
CA ALA A 6 -24.96 39.63 24.94
C ALA A 6 -23.60 39.21 24.37
N ALA A 7 -22.68 38.76 25.18
CA ALA A 7 -21.42 38.13 24.75
C ALA A 7 -21.73 36.72 24.22
N LEU A 8 -21.63 36.53 22.90
CA LEU A 8 -21.60 35.22 22.27
C LEU A 8 -20.26 34.52 22.63
N ILE A 9 -20.32 33.63 23.60
CA ILE A 9 -19.23 32.72 23.91
C ILE A 9 -19.26 31.63 22.82
N ALA A 10 -18.40 31.76 21.81
CA ALA A 10 -18.13 30.66 20.88
C ALA A 10 -17.39 29.56 21.66
N THR A 11 -18.08 28.51 22.03
CA THR A 11 -17.44 27.28 22.53
C THR A 11 -16.72 26.64 21.37
N ALA A 12 -15.39 26.75 21.35
CA ALA A 12 -14.57 25.93 20.45
C ALA A 12 -14.79 24.47 20.86
N SER A 13 -15.53 23.73 20.04
CA SER A 13 -15.61 22.29 20.16
C SER A 13 -14.27 21.70 19.76
N PHE A 14 -13.41 21.44 20.73
CA PHE A 14 -12.27 20.56 20.51
C PHE A 14 -12.85 19.16 20.31
N ALA A 15 -12.93 18.70 19.06
CA ALA A 15 -13.18 17.31 18.77
C ALA A 15 -12.06 16.50 19.45
N GLY A 16 -12.43 15.83 20.54
CA GLY A 16 -11.50 14.98 21.28
C GLY A 16 -10.99 13.89 20.33
N ARG A 17 -9.67 13.82 20.11
CA ARG A 17 -9.05 12.78 19.30
C ARG A 17 -9.36 11.43 19.97
N GLY A 18 -10.34 10.68 19.43
CA GLY A 18 -10.50 9.25 19.69
C GLY A 18 -10.50 8.80 21.14
N SER A 19 -11.04 9.60 22.06
CA SER A 19 -11.15 9.22 23.47
C SER A 19 -12.04 8.00 23.71
N ASP A 20 -12.87 7.66 22.73
CA ASP A 20 -13.79 6.52 22.69
C ASP A 20 -13.27 5.35 21.83
N GLY A 21 -12.05 5.46 21.28
CA GLY A 21 -11.48 4.44 20.38
C GLY A 21 -12.03 4.45 18.96
N ASN A 22 -12.88 5.41 18.60
CA ASN A 22 -13.47 5.53 17.27
C ASN A 22 -12.84 6.69 16.50
N VAL A 23 -12.66 6.49 15.18
CA VAL A 23 -12.25 7.53 14.23
C VAL A 23 -13.29 7.61 13.13
N SER A 24 -13.86 8.79 12.93
CA SER A 24 -14.77 9.06 11.79
C SER A 24 -14.05 9.90 10.76
N ILE A 25 -13.96 9.39 9.55
CA ILE A 25 -13.35 10.09 8.42
C ILE A 25 -14.45 10.44 7.43
N ILE A 26 -14.57 11.73 7.13
CA ILE A 26 -15.55 12.23 6.15
C ILE A 26 -14.87 12.32 4.80
N TYR A 27 -15.43 11.63 3.83
CA TYR A 27 -14.99 11.64 2.44
C TYR A 27 -16.10 12.22 1.55
N TRP A 28 -15.72 12.78 0.39
CA TRP A 28 -16.68 13.27 -0.61
C TRP A 28 -17.49 12.14 -1.25
N GLN A 29 -16.98 10.90 -1.19
CA GLN A 29 -17.61 9.71 -1.76
C GLN A 29 -17.19 8.47 -0.98
N ALA A 30 -18.09 7.52 -0.79
CA ALA A 30 -17.77 6.24 -0.19
C ALA A 30 -16.78 5.44 -1.08
N PRO A 31 -15.88 4.64 -0.48
CA PRO A 31 -15.04 3.73 -1.25
C PRO A 31 -15.90 2.71 -2.00
N SER A 32 -15.50 2.41 -3.22
CA SER A 32 -16.16 1.41 -4.08
C SER A 32 -15.50 0.05 -3.99
N ILE A 33 -14.25 0.00 -3.50
CA ILE A 33 -13.41 -1.19 -3.42
C ILE A 33 -12.24 -0.87 -2.48
N LEU A 34 -11.70 -1.89 -1.82
CA LEU A 34 -10.52 -1.77 -0.96
C LEU A 34 -9.27 -2.46 -1.54
N ASN A 35 -9.35 -2.84 -2.81
CA ASN A 35 -8.22 -3.32 -3.59
C ASN A 35 -7.79 -2.24 -4.60
N PRO A 36 -6.72 -1.44 -4.32
CA PRO A 36 -6.33 -0.32 -5.18
C PRO A 36 -5.74 -0.76 -6.52
N TYR A 37 -5.41 -2.04 -6.70
CA TYR A 37 -5.00 -2.56 -8.00
C TYR A 37 -6.14 -2.59 -9.03
N LEU A 38 -7.39 -2.54 -8.57
CA LEU A 38 -8.58 -2.53 -9.44
C LEU A 38 -9.28 -1.15 -9.47
N SER A 39 -8.67 -0.11 -8.90
CA SER A 39 -9.21 1.24 -8.90
C SER A 39 -8.12 2.30 -9.00
N GLY A 40 -8.35 3.32 -9.84
CA GLY A 40 -7.56 4.56 -9.86
C GLY A 40 -8.16 5.67 -8.98
N GLY A 41 -9.24 5.40 -8.25
CA GLY A 41 -9.95 6.40 -7.44
C GLY A 41 -9.23 6.72 -6.13
N THR A 42 -8.97 8.00 -5.86
CA THR A 42 -8.29 8.45 -4.62
C THR A 42 -9.00 7.94 -3.36
N LYS A 43 -10.34 7.97 -3.33
CA LYS A 43 -11.15 7.46 -2.21
C LYS A 43 -10.87 5.99 -1.88
N ASP A 44 -10.65 5.16 -2.91
CA ASP A 44 -10.40 3.73 -2.76
C ASP A 44 -8.95 3.48 -2.30
N ILE A 45 -7.98 4.22 -2.89
CA ILE A 45 -6.56 4.14 -2.54
C ILE A 45 -6.33 4.59 -1.09
N GLU A 46 -6.92 5.71 -0.67
CA GLU A 46 -6.72 6.23 0.69
C GLU A 46 -7.43 5.36 1.74
N SER A 47 -8.64 4.87 1.44
CA SER A 47 -9.35 3.96 2.35
C SER A 47 -8.60 2.63 2.52
N SER A 48 -8.11 2.03 1.42
CA SER A 48 -7.32 0.79 1.49
C SER A 48 -6.00 0.98 2.22
N SER A 49 -5.40 2.18 2.16
CA SER A 49 -4.12 2.50 2.82
C SER A 49 -4.13 2.38 4.34
N MET A 50 -5.31 2.34 4.96
CA MET A 50 -5.46 2.10 6.40
C MET A 50 -5.43 0.62 6.77
N ILE A 51 -5.58 -0.27 5.77
CA ILE A 51 -5.73 -1.71 5.95
C ILE A 51 -4.52 -2.45 5.40
N ILE A 52 -4.11 -2.12 4.17
CA ILE A 52 -3.00 -2.78 3.47
C ILE A 52 -1.86 -1.81 3.24
N GLU A 53 -0.62 -2.27 3.46
CA GLU A 53 0.57 -1.43 3.44
C GLU A 53 1.53 -1.80 2.31
N PRO A 54 2.25 -0.80 1.76
CA PRO A 54 3.33 -1.00 0.79
C PRO A 54 4.67 -1.29 1.49
N LEU A 55 5.73 -1.53 0.70
CA LEU A 55 7.09 -1.63 1.24
C LEU A 55 7.58 -0.29 1.79
N ALA A 56 7.24 0.82 1.13
CA ALA A 56 7.60 2.18 1.53
C ALA A 56 6.54 3.19 1.11
N ARG A 57 6.55 4.37 1.72
CA ARG A 57 5.69 5.52 1.35
C ARG A 57 6.50 6.81 1.31
N TYR A 58 5.96 7.82 0.64
CA TYR A 58 6.43 9.19 0.78
C TYR A 58 5.75 9.84 1.98
N ASN A 59 6.54 10.53 2.82
CA ASN A 59 6.02 11.34 3.91
C ASN A 59 5.59 12.73 3.42
N GLU A 60 5.15 13.59 4.35
CA GLU A 60 4.69 14.97 4.07
C GLU A 60 5.77 15.89 3.48
N THR A 61 7.05 15.53 3.60
CA THR A 61 8.17 16.28 3.00
C THR A 61 8.61 15.69 1.65
N GLY A 62 7.94 14.62 1.18
CA GLY A 62 8.29 13.92 -0.05
C GLY A 62 9.47 12.94 0.10
N ALA A 63 9.94 12.69 1.31
CA ALA A 63 10.98 11.70 1.55
C ALA A 63 10.39 10.28 1.65
N LEU A 64 11.10 9.29 1.10
CA LEU A 64 10.73 7.89 1.26
C LEU A 64 10.98 7.42 2.70
N VAL A 65 9.98 6.77 3.27
CA VAL A 65 10.03 6.14 4.60
C VAL A 65 9.63 4.67 4.50
N PRO A 66 10.34 3.76 5.19
CA PRO A 66 10.04 2.33 5.12
C PRO A 66 8.77 2.00 5.92
N PHE A 67 7.89 1.17 5.34
CA PHE A 67 6.70 0.58 5.99
C PHE A 67 6.94 -0.91 6.27
N LEU A 68 6.68 -1.79 5.30
CA LEU A 68 7.00 -3.22 5.45
C LEU A 68 8.49 -3.51 5.21
N ALA A 69 9.20 -2.63 4.47
CA ALA A 69 10.63 -2.76 4.27
C ALA A 69 11.44 -2.38 5.53
N GLU A 70 12.57 -3.05 5.70
CA GLU A 70 13.53 -2.78 6.79
C GLU A 70 14.18 -1.40 6.63
N GLU A 71 14.56 -1.05 5.40
CA GLU A 71 15.15 0.23 5.01
C GLU A 71 14.78 0.60 3.57
N ILE A 72 15.11 1.82 3.16
CA ILE A 72 14.97 2.25 1.76
C ILE A 72 16.22 1.81 0.98
N PRO A 73 16.08 0.98 -0.06
CA PRO A 73 17.18 0.59 -0.91
C PRO A 73 17.73 1.79 -1.68
N THR A 74 19.02 1.95 -1.72
CA THR A 74 19.75 2.98 -2.46
C THR A 74 20.98 2.40 -3.13
N VAL A 75 21.60 3.14 -4.07
CA VAL A 75 22.91 2.75 -4.61
C VAL A 75 23.97 2.76 -3.49
N ALA A 76 23.90 3.71 -2.56
CA ALA A 76 24.87 3.85 -1.49
C ALA A 76 24.89 2.68 -0.50
N ASN A 77 23.71 2.07 -0.21
CA ASN A 77 23.62 0.89 0.67
C ASN A 77 23.61 -0.44 -0.12
N GLY A 78 23.82 -0.40 -1.44
CA GLY A 78 23.84 -1.58 -2.29
C GLY A 78 22.44 -2.17 -2.60
N GLY A 79 21.37 -1.54 -2.11
CA GLY A 79 20.01 -1.98 -2.36
C GLY A 79 19.51 -1.66 -3.77
N VAL A 80 20.14 -0.72 -4.48
CA VAL A 80 19.95 -0.47 -5.91
C VAL A 80 21.26 -0.77 -6.62
N SER A 81 21.21 -1.55 -7.69
CA SER A 81 22.40 -1.89 -8.46
C SER A 81 23.05 -0.66 -9.11
N ALA A 82 24.37 -0.69 -9.31
CA ALA A 82 25.13 0.45 -9.87
C ALA A 82 24.69 0.80 -11.30
N ASP A 83 24.20 -0.16 -12.06
CA ASP A 83 23.65 0.02 -13.42
C ASP A 83 22.15 0.44 -13.40
N LEU A 84 21.58 0.59 -12.21
CA LEU A 84 20.18 0.95 -11.97
C LEU A 84 19.17 -0.01 -12.58
N LYS A 85 19.54 -1.27 -12.79
CA LYS A 85 18.66 -2.29 -13.40
C LYS A 85 18.02 -3.21 -12.39
N SER A 86 18.33 -3.08 -11.12
CA SER A 86 17.63 -3.83 -10.07
C SER A 86 17.52 -3.05 -8.76
N ILE A 87 16.48 -3.38 -8.01
CA ILE A 87 16.29 -2.92 -6.64
C ILE A 87 16.01 -4.13 -5.75
N THR A 88 16.70 -4.18 -4.61
CA THR A 88 16.57 -5.25 -3.61
C THR A 88 15.92 -4.69 -2.37
N TRP A 89 14.73 -5.18 -2.05
CA TRP A 89 14.00 -4.89 -0.84
C TRP A 89 14.19 -5.99 0.20
N LYS A 90 14.19 -5.62 1.46
CA LYS A 90 14.22 -6.55 2.57
C LYS A 90 13.07 -6.25 3.54
N LEU A 91 12.23 -7.25 3.81
CA LEU A 91 11.13 -7.11 4.77
C LEU A 91 11.64 -7.03 6.21
N LYS A 92 10.99 -6.24 7.05
CA LYS A 92 11.17 -6.29 8.50
C LYS A 92 10.97 -7.71 9.02
N SER A 93 11.65 -8.06 10.11
CA SER A 93 11.44 -9.35 10.77
C SER A 93 10.12 -9.36 11.55
N GLY A 94 9.47 -10.52 11.60
CA GLY A 94 8.28 -10.73 12.44
C GLY A 94 6.99 -10.07 11.94
N LEU A 95 6.96 -9.57 10.70
CA LEU A 95 5.73 -9.05 10.11
C LEU A 95 4.64 -10.11 10.05
N LYS A 96 3.41 -9.70 10.38
CA LYS A 96 2.22 -10.56 10.34
C LYS A 96 1.07 -9.85 9.64
N TRP A 97 0.28 -10.62 8.94
CA TRP A 97 -1.03 -10.25 8.49
C TRP A 97 -2.03 -10.19 9.66
N SER A 98 -3.16 -9.54 9.49
CA SER A 98 -4.22 -9.44 10.50
C SER A 98 -4.82 -10.81 10.88
N ASP A 99 -4.67 -11.83 10.04
CA ASP A 99 -5.05 -13.22 10.34
C ASP A 99 -3.97 -14.00 11.14
N GLY A 100 -2.87 -13.34 11.52
CA GLY A 100 -1.75 -13.91 12.28
C GLY A 100 -0.71 -14.66 11.44
N SER A 101 -0.95 -14.88 10.15
CA SER A 101 0.03 -15.52 9.26
C SER A 101 1.22 -14.59 8.97
N ALA A 102 2.38 -15.16 8.61
CA ALA A 102 3.57 -14.38 8.32
C ALA A 102 3.47 -13.67 6.97
N VAL A 103 3.96 -12.41 6.92
CA VAL A 103 4.23 -11.71 5.66
C VAL A 103 5.57 -12.18 5.12
N THR A 104 5.62 -12.55 3.85
CA THR A 104 6.82 -13.07 3.20
C THR A 104 7.10 -12.42 1.85
N SER A 105 8.29 -12.60 1.34
CA SER A 105 8.67 -12.18 -0.02
C SER A 105 7.77 -12.80 -1.10
N ALA A 106 7.18 -13.97 -0.83
CA ALA A 106 6.24 -14.60 -1.76
C ALA A 106 4.93 -13.81 -1.92
N ASP A 107 4.50 -13.05 -0.91
CA ASP A 107 3.35 -12.14 -1.01
C ASP A 107 3.68 -10.96 -1.93
N VAL A 108 4.89 -10.40 -1.80
CA VAL A 108 5.37 -9.30 -2.64
C VAL A 108 5.49 -9.73 -4.10
N LYS A 109 6.10 -10.89 -4.36
CA LYS A 109 6.17 -11.47 -5.72
C LYS A 109 4.78 -11.68 -6.30
N PHE A 110 3.90 -12.33 -5.54
CA PHE A 110 2.50 -12.55 -5.93
C PHE A 110 1.80 -11.24 -6.30
N THR A 111 2.01 -10.18 -5.50
CA THR A 111 1.40 -8.87 -5.75
C THR A 111 1.86 -8.27 -7.10
N GLY A 112 3.15 -8.40 -7.42
CA GLY A 112 3.65 -7.98 -8.73
C GLY A 112 3.07 -8.81 -9.87
N GLU A 113 3.03 -10.14 -9.73
CA GLU A 113 2.42 -11.05 -10.70
C GLU A 113 0.93 -10.75 -10.89
N TYR A 114 0.20 -10.45 -9.80
CA TYR A 114 -1.21 -10.05 -9.83
C TYR A 114 -1.44 -8.79 -10.68
N CYS A 115 -0.63 -7.76 -10.51
CA CYS A 115 -0.78 -6.53 -11.29
C CYS A 115 -0.29 -6.67 -12.73
N MET A 116 0.78 -7.43 -12.96
CA MET A 116 1.33 -7.62 -14.31
C MET A 116 0.61 -8.68 -15.14
N ASP A 117 -0.38 -9.38 -14.57
CA ASP A 117 -1.22 -10.31 -15.33
C ASP A 117 -2.00 -9.55 -16.41
N PRO A 118 -1.84 -9.89 -17.71
CA PRO A 118 -2.44 -9.14 -18.81
C PRO A 118 -3.97 -9.17 -18.80
N ASP A 119 -4.57 -10.19 -18.18
CA ASP A 119 -6.02 -10.33 -18.07
C ASP A 119 -6.58 -9.73 -16.77
N GLY A 120 -5.72 -9.24 -15.86
CA GLY A 120 -6.08 -8.77 -14.52
C GLY A 120 -6.70 -7.37 -14.48
N GLY A 121 -6.48 -6.57 -15.51
CA GLY A 121 -7.01 -5.20 -15.59
C GLY A 121 -6.46 -4.26 -14.51
N CYS A 122 -5.21 -4.43 -14.11
CA CYS A 122 -4.58 -3.65 -13.05
C CYS A 122 -4.51 -2.15 -13.37
N ALA A 123 -5.16 -1.32 -12.54
CA ALA A 123 -5.16 0.14 -12.67
C ALA A 123 -3.80 0.78 -12.37
N GLN A 124 -2.87 0.03 -11.77
CA GLN A 124 -1.54 0.51 -11.36
C GLN A 124 -0.42 -0.09 -12.23
N LEU A 125 -0.74 -0.68 -13.38
CA LEU A 125 0.23 -1.39 -14.24
C LEU A 125 1.44 -0.51 -14.62
N GLU A 126 1.24 0.79 -14.80
CA GLU A 126 2.30 1.76 -15.10
C GLU A 126 3.43 1.79 -14.04
N LYS A 127 3.11 1.46 -12.77
CA LYS A 127 4.09 1.41 -11.69
C LYS A 127 5.09 0.25 -11.86
N PHE A 128 4.71 -0.75 -12.64
CA PHE A 128 5.51 -1.94 -12.94
C PHE A 128 6.18 -1.85 -14.33
N ASP A 129 6.12 -0.69 -14.99
CA ASP A 129 6.73 -0.50 -16.30
C ASP A 129 8.22 -0.84 -16.30
N GLY A 130 8.62 -1.68 -17.26
CA GLY A 130 9.99 -2.16 -17.42
C GLY A 130 10.40 -3.27 -16.44
N VAL A 131 9.56 -3.71 -15.51
CA VAL A 131 9.84 -4.88 -14.65
C VAL A 131 9.89 -6.14 -15.51
N THR A 132 10.97 -6.90 -15.38
CA THR A 132 11.19 -8.17 -16.11
C THR A 132 11.14 -9.40 -15.22
N ASP A 133 11.49 -9.24 -13.95
CA ASP A 133 11.46 -10.32 -12.97
C ASP A 133 11.30 -9.80 -11.55
N ILE A 134 10.69 -10.62 -10.70
CA ILE A 134 10.60 -10.42 -9.24
C ILE A 134 11.07 -11.71 -8.59
N ALA A 135 12.35 -11.75 -8.21
CA ALA A 135 12.94 -12.89 -7.54
C ALA A 135 12.79 -12.78 -6.02
N THR A 136 12.66 -13.94 -5.36
CA THR A 136 12.55 -14.04 -3.89
C THR A 136 13.57 -15.06 -3.39
N PRO A 137 14.86 -14.68 -3.27
CA PRO A 137 15.93 -15.60 -2.90
C PRO A 137 15.78 -16.19 -1.49
N ASP A 138 15.08 -15.50 -0.62
CA ASP A 138 14.69 -15.98 0.70
C ASP A 138 13.34 -15.38 1.13
N VAL A 139 12.84 -15.75 2.32
CA VAL A 139 11.50 -15.38 2.81
C VAL A 139 11.31 -13.89 3.10
N ARG A 140 12.38 -13.07 3.07
CA ARG A 140 12.32 -11.64 3.35
C ARG A 140 12.96 -10.77 2.26
N THR A 141 13.66 -11.35 1.30
CA THR A 141 14.37 -10.60 0.28
C THR A 141 13.63 -10.67 -1.05
N ILE A 142 13.44 -9.51 -1.68
CA ILE A 142 12.79 -9.34 -2.97
C ILE A 142 13.74 -8.57 -3.89
N VAL A 143 14.02 -9.13 -5.06
CA VAL A 143 14.82 -8.47 -6.09
C VAL A 143 13.93 -8.19 -7.28
N VAL A 144 13.71 -6.92 -7.59
CA VAL A 144 12.98 -6.48 -8.77
C VAL A 144 13.98 -6.09 -9.84
N SER A 145 13.91 -6.74 -11.00
CA SER A 145 14.78 -6.48 -12.16
C SER A 145 14.05 -5.69 -13.24
N PHE A 146 14.77 -4.80 -13.90
CA PHE A 146 14.25 -3.94 -14.96
C PHE A 146 14.96 -4.22 -16.31
N SER A 147 14.24 -4.10 -17.41
CA SER A 147 14.73 -4.26 -18.78
C SER A 147 15.79 -3.21 -19.16
N ALA A 148 15.72 -2.02 -18.56
CA ALA A 148 16.64 -0.91 -18.80
C ALA A 148 16.99 -0.23 -17.47
N SER A 149 17.99 0.66 -17.48
CA SER A 149 18.34 1.51 -16.34
C SER A 149 17.12 2.32 -15.89
N LYS A 150 16.78 2.26 -14.61
CA LYS A 150 15.64 2.93 -13.97
C LYS A 150 16.16 3.88 -12.88
N PRO A 151 16.42 5.16 -13.18
CA PRO A 151 16.94 6.12 -12.19
C PRO A 151 16.04 6.31 -10.97
N ASN A 152 14.73 6.10 -11.11
CA ASN A 152 13.76 6.05 -10.02
C ASN A 152 13.09 4.66 -9.99
N PRO A 153 13.67 3.67 -9.26
CA PRO A 153 13.17 2.31 -9.24
C PRO A 153 12.02 2.07 -8.24
N TYR A 154 11.49 3.14 -7.62
CA TYR A 154 10.48 3.09 -6.55
C TYR A 154 9.03 3.10 -7.07
N GLY A 155 8.78 2.68 -8.32
CA GLY A 155 7.43 2.51 -8.84
C GLY A 155 6.69 1.34 -8.20
N PRO A 156 7.21 0.11 -8.31
CA PRO A 156 6.59 -1.07 -7.69
C PRO A 156 6.63 -1.01 -6.16
N PHE A 157 5.51 -1.38 -5.54
CA PHE A 157 5.39 -1.60 -4.08
C PHE A 157 5.63 -0.37 -3.20
N VAL A 158 5.57 0.85 -3.77
CA VAL A 158 5.75 2.11 -3.04
C VAL A 158 4.51 2.98 -3.15
N GLY A 159 4.05 3.47 -2.00
CA GLY A 159 2.85 4.31 -1.90
C GLY A 159 1.55 3.52 -1.78
N GLY A 160 0.47 4.23 -1.47
CA GLY A 160 -0.85 3.62 -1.25
C GLY A 160 -1.48 2.97 -2.49
N GLN A 161 -0.95 3.24 -3.68
CA GLN A 161 -1.42 2.64 -4.92
C GLN A 161 -0.94 1.20 -5.13
N THR A 162 0.20 0.84 -4.54
CA THR A 162 0.84 -0.46 -4.74
C THR A 162 1.17 -1.16 -3.41
N PRO A 163 0.17 -1.35 -2.51
CA PRO A 163 0.36 -2.09 -1.27
C PRO A 163 0.56 -3.57 -1.56
N ILE A 164 1.01 -4.32 -0.54
CA ILE A 164 1.21 -5.77 -0.68
C ILE A 164 -0.10 -6.49 -0.41
N LEU A 165 -0.48 -7.40 -1.31
CA LEU A 165 -1.63 -8.30 -1.16
C LEU A 165 -1.21 -9.62 -0.54
N GLN A 166 -2.05 -10.20 0.32
CA GLN A 166 -1.81 -11.52 0.87
C GLN A 166 -2.02 -12.59 -0.21
N LYS A 167 -0.96 -13.31 -0.59
CA LYS A 167 -1.03 -14.39 -1.58
C LYS A 167 -2.08 -15.44 -1.24
N LYS A 168 -2.16 -15.85 0.03
CA LYS A 168 -3.11 -16.87 0.50
C LYS A 168 -4.57 -16.49 0.22
N GLN A 169 -4.93 -15.23 0.44
CA GLN A 169 -6.27 -14.72 0.21
C GLN A 169 -6.58 -14.56 -1.29
N PHE A 170 -5.66 -13.97 -2.04
CA PHE A 170 -5.89 -13.58 -3.43
C PHE A 170 -5.48 -14.62 -4.48
N ALA A 171 -4.95 -15.80 -4.08
CA ALA A 171 -4.43 -16.80 -5.02
C ALA A 171 -5.44 -17.25 -6.10
N ASN A 172 -6.72 -17.25 -5.78
CA ASN A 172 -7.79 -17.62 -6.72
C ASN A 172 -8.37 -16.43 -7.49
N CYS A 173 -7.83 -15.23 -7.28
CA CYS A 173 -8.30 -13.95 -7.82
C CYS A 173 -7.37 -13.39 -8.91
N MET A 174 -6.62 -14.24 -9.60
CA MET A 174 -5.69 -13.85 -10.66
C MET A 174 -6.40 -13.62 -12.00
N GLY A 175 -5.82 -12.77 -12.83
CA GLY A 175 -6.27 -12.51 -14.19
C GLY A 175 -7.70 -12.04 -14.26
N ALA A 176 -8.48 -12.53 -15.21
CA ALA A 176 -9.88 -12.19 -15.44
C ALA A 176 -10.81 -12.46 -14.25
N LYS A 177 -10.36 -13.19 -13.22
CA LYS A 177 -11.13 -13.39 -12.00
C LYS A 177 -11.03 -12.23 -11.02
N ALA A 178 -9.99 -11.41 -11.12
CA ALA A 178 -9.70 -10.35 -10.16
C ALA A 178 -10.91 -9.44 -9.84
N PRO A 179 -11.65 -8.91 -10.82
CA PRO A 179 -12.82 -8.05 -10.55
C PRO A 179 -13.97 -8.77 -9.86
N ASN A 180 -14.04 -10.09 -9.98
CA ASN A 180 -15.15 -10.90 -9.46
C ASN A 180 -14.92 -11.43 -8.04
N CYS A 181 -13.74 -11.25 -7.48
CA CYS A 181 -13.40 -11.60 -6.11
C CYS A 181 -13.92 -10.55 -5.11
N THR A 182 -15.25 -10.44 -5.01
CA THR A 182 -15.89 -9.38 -4.22
C THR A 182 -15.49 -9.41 -2.75
N ALA A 183 -15.45 -10.60 -2.13
CA ALA A 183 -15.11 -10.74 -0.73
C ALA A 183 -13.68 -10.25 -0.43
N GLU A 184 -12.72 -10.68 -1.22
CA GLU A 184 -11.31 -10.31 -1.09
C GLU A 184 -11.09 -8.82 -1.41
N ASN A 185 -11.76 -8.30 -2.43
CA ASN A 185 -11.65 -6.92 -2.87
C ASN A 185 -12.26 -5.92 -1.88
N PHE A 186 -13.25 -6.32 -1.07
CA PHE A 186 -13.88 -5.46 -0.05
C PHE A 186 -13.40 -5.75 1.37
N GLY A 187 -12.82 -6.91 1.63
CA GLY A 187 -12.30 -7.32 2.93
C GLY A 187 -10.87 -7.84 2.84
N PRO A 188 -9.90 -7.05 2.35
CA PRO A 188 -8.53 -7.51 2.26
C PRO A 188 -7.94 -7.75 3.66
N ILE A 189 -7.27 -8.89 3.82
CA ILE A 189 -6.42 -9.16 4.97
C ILE A 189 -5.18 -8.27 4.82
N GLY A 190 -4.93 -7.43 5.82
CA GLY A 190 -3.90 -6.40 5.76
C GLY A 190 -2.85 -6.49 6.85
N THR A 191 -1.91 -5.56 6.80
CA THR A 191 -0.86 -5.35 7.79
C THR A 191 -1.02 -4.00 8.50
N GLY A 192 -1.97 -3.20 8.04
CA GLY A 192 -2.23 -1.86 8.54
C GLY A 192 -2.90 -1.85 9.93
N PRO A 193 -3.09 -0.65 10.49
CA PRO A 193 -3.62 -0.47 11.84
C PRO A 193 -5.11 -0.83 11.99
N PHE A 194 -5.83 -1.01 10.88
CA PHE A 194 -7.26 -1.33 10.90
C PHE A 194 -7.54 -2.64 10.16
N VAL A 195 -8.62 -3.27 10.56
CA VAL A 195 -9.17 -4.49 9.95
C VAL A 195 -10.59 -4.19 9.48
N VAL A 196 -10.98 -4.76 8.34
CA VAL A 196 -12.36 -4.69 7.81
C VAL A 196 -13.25 -5.69 8.52
#